data_a44b19773f1e2c7385d82b32235da30c
#
_entry.id   a44b19773f1e2c7385d82b32235da30c
#
_cell.length_a   1.000
_cell.length_b   1.000
_cell.length_c   1.000
_cell.angle_alpha   90.00
_cell.angle_beta   90.00
_cell.angle_gamma   90.00
#
_symmetry.space_group_name_H-M   'P 1'
#
loop_
_entity.id
_entity.type
_entity.pdbx_description
1 polymer ?
#
loop_
_entity_poly.entity_id
_entity_poly.type
_entity_poly.pdbx_seq_one_letter_code
_entity_poly.pdbx_strand_id
1 'polypeptide(L)'
;MQFPFNYLATEKEHELVEVCRSKNMGFIAMKALSGGLITNSKAAYAYQAEYDNVLPIWGIQREKELDEFLSYIDNPPAMTTDIQELIERDKKMLSGDFCRGCGYCMPCPAGIEINNCARMSLMLRRAPYKEYTTPQWQEKMKKIEGCLNCGHCKSKCPYGLDTPTLLKKNYED
;
A
#
# COMPACT_ATOMS: atom_id res chain seq x y z
N MET A 1 9.39 14.17 -9.25
CA MET A 1 8.88 13.92 -7.89
C MET A 1 8.73 12.42 -7.69
N GLN A 2 8.97 11.88 -6.47
CA GLN A 2 8.72 10.47 -6.16
C GLN A 2 7.91 10.38 -4.87
N PHE A 3 6.74 9.71 -4.92
CA PHE A 3 5.85 9.57 -3.76
C PHE A 3 4.92 8.35 -3.94
N PRO A 4 4.35 7.75 -2.87
CA PRO A 4 3.34 6.71 -2.99
C PRO A 4 2.09 7.21 -3.72
N PHE A 5 1.69 6.49 -4.78
CA PHE A 5 0.48 6.82 -5.52
C PHE A 5 -0.14 5.57 -6.16
N ASN A 6 -1.42 5.35 -5.94
CA ASN A 6 -2.23 4.27 -6.48
C ASN A 6 -3.72 4.61 -6.30
N TYR A 7 -4.65 3.76 -6.70
CA TYR A 7 -6.08 4.07 -6.64
C TYR A 7 -6.68 4.17 -5.21
N LEU A 8 -5.86 3.94 -4.15
CA LEU A 8 -6.22 4.22 -2.76
C LEU A 8 -5.68 5.60 -2.30
N ALA A 9 -5.19 6.41 -3.24
CA ALA A 9 -4.67 7.74 -2.97
C ALA A 9 -5.78 8.64 -2.41
N THR A 10 -5.40 9.53 -1.52
CA THR A 10 -6.26 10.57 -0.98
C THR A 10 -6.24 11.80 -1.89
N GLU A 11 -7.13 12.76 -1.63
CA GLU A 11 -7.19 14.01 -2.39
C GLU A 11 -5.86 14.76 -2.41
N LYS A 12 -5.11 14.76 -1.29
CA LYS A 12 -3.79 15.39 -1.19
C LYS A 12 -2.74 14.80 -2.15
N GLU A 13 -2.79 13.50 -2.37
CA GLU A 13 -1.89 12.84 -3.30
C GLU A 13 -2.27 13.13 -4.75
N HIS A 14 -3.58 13.24 -5.05
CA HIS A 14 -4.07 13.70 -6.36
C HIS A 14 -3.64 15.15 -6.62
N GLU A 15 -3.83 16.06 -5.67
CA GLU A 15 -3.37 17.45 -5.77
C GLU A 15 -1.87 17.54 -6.06
N LEU A 16 -1.07 16.67 -5.40
CA LEU A 16 0.38 16.63 -5.62
C LEU A 16 0.74 16.22 -7.06
N VAL A 17 0.03 15.25 -7.63
CA VAL A 17 0.21 14.83 -9.03
C VAL A 17 -0.14 15.99 -9.99
N GLU A 18 -1.24 16.69 -9.74
CA GLU A 18 -1.66 17.84 -10.55
C GLU A 18 -0.69 19.02 -10.44
N VAL A 19 -0.16 19.30 -9.26
CA VAL A 19 0.91 20.31 -9.08
C VAL A 19 2.16 19.93 -9.88
N CYS A 20 2.55 18.66 -9.90
CA CYS A 20 3.66 18.20 -10.73
C CYS A 20 3.35 18.39 -12.22
N ARG A 21 2.14 18.02 -12.66
CA ARG A 21 1.69 18.21 -14.04
C ARG A 21 1.75 19.68 -14.47
N SER A 22 1.19 20.59 -13.66
CA SER A 22 1.16 22.02 -13.94
C SER A 22 2.56 22.66 -14.06
N LYS A 23 3.56 22.03 -13.44
CA LYS A 23 4.97 22.45 -13.47
C LYS A 23 5.81 21.68 -14.51
N ASN A 24 5.17 20.91 -15.40
CA ASN A 24 5.84 20.03 -16.37
C ASN A 24 6.87 19.09 -15.69
N MET A 25 6.50 18.54 -14.55
CA MET A 25 7.34 17.65 -13.73
C MET A 25 6.80 16.23 -13.78
N GLY A 26 7.65 15.25 -14.11
CA GLY A 26 7.32 13.84 -14.01
C GLY A 26 7.12 13.40 -12.55
N PHE A 27 6.19 12.47 -12.33
CA PHE A 27 5.86 11.90 -11.04
C PHE A 27 6.13 10.39 -11.04
N ILE A 28 7.03 9.92 -10.19
CA ILE A 28 7.32 8.49 -10.01
C ILE A 28 6.42 7.94 -8.90
N ALA A 29 5.43 7.14 -9.29
CA ALA A 29 4.47 6.51 -8.38
C ALA A 29 5.07 5.26 -7.74
N MET A 30 5.62 5.40 -6.52
CA MET A 30 5.99 4.23 -5.73
C MET A 30 4.78 3.61 -5.03
N LYS A 31 4.89 2.35 -4.61
CA LYS A 31 3.78 1.62 -3.97
C LYS A 31 2.53 1.49 -4.86
N ALA A 32 2.70 1.40 -6.16
CA ALA A 32 1.60 1.29 -7.11
C ALA A 32 0.66 0.10 -6.83
N LEU A 33 1.15 -0.97 -6.18
CA LEU A 33 0.36 -2.10 -5.68
C LEU A 33 0.08 -2.03 -4.17
N SER A 34 0.23 -0.86 -3.54
CA SER A 34 -0.01 -0.65 -2.10
C SER A 34 0.69 -1.68 -1.18
N GLY A 35 1.88 -2.16 -1.58
CA GLY A 35 2.64 -3.18 -0.85
C GLY A 35 1.92 -4.52 -0.74
N GLY A 36 1.21 -4.94 -1.79
CA GLY A 36 0.49 -6.21 -1.89
C GLY A 36 -0.99 -6.15 -1.49
N LEU A 37 -1.51 -5.00 -1.10
CA LEU A 37 -2.95 -4.84 -0.81
C LEU A 37 -3.79 -4.74 -2.09
N ILE A 38 -3.23 -4.17 -3.15
CA ILE A 38 -3.82 -4.16 -4.48
C ILE A 38 -3.38 -5.43 -5.18
N THR A 39 -4.31 -6.33 -5.42
CA THR A 39 -4.05 -7.66 -5.99
C THR A 39 -4.47 -7.79 -7.46
N ASN A 40 -5.21 -6.82 -8.00
CA ASN A 40 -5.60 -6.79 -9.40
C ASN A 40 -4.66 -5.87 -10.19
N SER A 41 -3.73 -6.49 -10.94
CA SER A 41 -2.73 -5.79 -11.74
C SER A 41 -3.34 -4.96 -12.86
N LYS A 42 -4.42 -5.46 -13.53
CA LYS A 42 -5.13 -4.74 -14.60
C LYS A 42 -5.74 -3.44 -14.09
N ALA A 43 -6.40 -3.49 -12.93
CA ALA A 43 -6.98 -2.30 -12.30
C ALA A 43 -5.90 -1.29 -11.88
N ALA A 44 -4.79 -1.79 -11.31
CA ALA A 44 -3.66 -0.95 -10.95
C ALA A 44 -3.04 -0.27 -12.17
N TYR A 45 -2.83 -1.03 -13.26
CA TYR A 45 -2.27 -0.51 -14.50
C TYR A 45 -3.20 0.52 -15.14
N ALA A 46 -4.47 0.17 -15.34
CA ALA A 46 -5.46 1.04 -15.96
C ALA A 46 -5.60 2.38 -15.21
N TYR A 47 -5.59 2.34 -13.87
CA TYR A 47 -5.63 3.55 -13.06
C TYR A 47 -4.41 4.45 -13.26
N GLN A 48 -3.20 3.89 -13.26
CA GLN A 48 -1.97 4.66 -13.44
C GLN A 48 -1.86 5.24 -14.86
N ALA A 49 -2.37 4.52 -15.86
CA ALA A 49 -2.36 4.94 -17.26
C ALA A 49 -3.25 6.16 -17.57
N GLU A 50 -4.14 6.56 -16.65
CA GLU A 50 -4.95 7.78 -16.80
C GLU A 50 -4.13 9.08 -16.58
N TYR A 51 -2.89 8.95 -16.05
CA TYR A 51 -2.02 10.08 -15.72
C TYR A 51 -0.81 10.12 -16.65
N ASP A 52 -0.76 11.09 -17.53
CA ASP A 52 0.29 11.27 -18.55
C ASP A 52 1.66 11.66 -17.98
N ASN A 53 1.70 12.21 -16.76
CA ASN A 53 2.91 12.62 -16.06
C ASN A 53 3.36 11.63 -14.99
N VAL A 54 2.68 10.44 -14.84
CA VAL A 54 2.97 9.45 -13.81
C VAL A 54 3.67 8.23 -14.38
N LEU A 55 4.79 7.86 -13.79
CA LEU A 55 5.52 6.62 -14.06
C LEU A 55 5.42 5.70 -12.85
N PRO A 56 4.67 4.58 -12.91
CA PRO A 56 4.53 3.65 -11.81
C PRO A 56 5.75 2.74 -11.64
N ILE A 57 6.11 2.45 -10.38
CA ILE A 57 7.06 1.40 -10.02
C ILE A 57 6.27 0.21 -9.49
N TRP A 58 6.31 -0.89 -10.22
CA TRP A 58 5.61 -2.13 -9.86
C TRP A 58 6.45 -2.98 -8.90
N GLY A 59 5.84 -3.40 -7.78
CA GLY A 59 6.47 -4.30 -6.82
C GLY A 59 6.30 -5.76 -7.22
N ILE A 60 7.04 -6.21 -8.22
CA ILE A 60 7.00 -7.57 -8.77
C ILE A 60 7.88 -8.48 -7.92
N GLN A 61 7.36 -9.64 -7.51
CA GLN A 61 8.05 -10.62 -6.68
C GLN A 61 8.15 -12.01 -7.33
N ARG A 62 7.33 -12.30 -8.34
CA ARG A 62 7.24 -13.59 -9.01
C ARG A 62 7.31 -13.42 -10.53
N GLU A 63 7.91 -14.37 -11.21
CA GLU A 63 8.04 -14.39 -12.68
C GLU A 63 6.67 -14.22 -13.36
N LYS A 64 5.66 -14.96 -12.90
CA LYS A 64 4.29 -14.84 -13.41
C LYS A 64 3.73 -13.41 -13.33
N GLU A 65 4.06 -12.66 -12.30
CA GLU A 65 3.66 -11.24 -12.19
C GLU A 65 4.39 -10.38 -13.22
N LEU A 66 5.68 -10.69 -13.46
CA LEU A 66 6.45 -10.01 -14.51
C LEU A 66 5.85 -10.27 -15.90
N ASP A 67 5.57 -11.54 -16.22
CA ASP A 67 4.96 -11.92 -17.51
C ASP A 67 3.61 -11.21 -17.71
N GLU A 68 2.81 -11.11 -16.66
CA GLU A 68 1.53 -10.41 -16.68
C GLU A 68 1.72 -8.92 -17.01
N PHE A 69 2.63 -8.21 -16.33
CA PHE A 69 2.91 -6.79 -16.62
C PHE A 69 3.56 -6.58 -17.99
N LEU A 70 4.41 -7.50 -18.46
CA LEU A 70 5.00 -7.44 -19.80
C LEU A 70 3.92 -7.58 -20.87
N SER A 71 2.89 -8.40 -20.65
CA SER A 71 1.77 -8.55 -21.59
C SER A 71 0.97 -7.25 -21.79
N TYR A 72 1.05 -6.30 -20.86
CA TYR A 72 0.37 -5.01 -20.96
C TYR A 72 1.07 -4.02 -21.89
N ILE A 73 2.31 -4.31 -22.31
CA ILE A 73 3.03 -3.50 -23.31
C ILE A 73 2.30 -3.54 -24.64
N ASP A 74 1.87 -4.73 -25.05
CA ASP A 74 1.18 -4.94 -26.34
C ASP A 74 -0.34 -4.68 -26.23
N ASN A 75 -0.93 -4.98 -25.06
CA ASN A 75 -2.37 -4.86 -24.81
C ASN A 75 -2.63 -4.17 -23.46
N PRO A 76 -2.43 -2.85 -23.38
CA PRO A 76 -2.59 -2.12 -22.13
C PRO A 76 -4.05 -2.18 -21.63
N PRO A 77 -4.29 -2.57 -20.37
CA PRO A 77 -5.61 -2.56 -19.79
C PRO A 77 -6.21 -1.14 -19.81
N ALA A 78 -7.41 -1.01 -20.39
CA ALA A 78 -8.17 0.23 -20.37
C ALA A 78 -9.06 0.32 -19.13
N MET A 79 -9.39 1.55 -18.71
CA MET A 79 -10.35 1.78 -17.63
C MET A 79 -11.77 1.49 -18.13
N THR A 80 -12.24 0.28 -17.86
CA THR A 80 -13.62 -0.17 -18.16
C THR A 80 -14.52 0.01 -16.95
N THR A 81 -15.84 -0.07 -17.15
CA THR A 81 -16.84 -0.03 -16.06
C THR A 81 -16.55 -1.10 -15.01
N ASP A 82 -16.24 -2.34 -15.41
CA ASP A 82 -15.93 -3.44 -14.49
C ASP A 82 -14.67 -3.14 -13.63
N ILE A 83 -13.66 -2.52 -14.23
CA ILE A 83 -12.45 -2.09 -13.51
C ILE A 83 -12.77 -0.96 -12.55
N GLN A 84 -13.59 0.01 -12.94
CA GLN A 84 -14.03 1.09 -12.04
C GLN A 84 -14.80 0.54 -10.84
N GLU A 85 -15.75 -0.37 -11.07
CA GLU A 85 -16.51 -1.02 -10.00
C GLU A 85 -15.61 -1.84 -9.06
N LEU A 86 -14.58 -2.52 -9.60
CA LEU A 86 -13.61 -3.24 -8.82
C LEU A 86 -12.80 -2.27 -7.94
N ILE A 87 -12.33 -1.17 -8.50
CA ILE A 87 -11.60 -0.13 -7.77
C ILE A 87 -12.46 0.44 -6.64
N GLU A 88 -13.72 0.75 -6.91
CA GLU A 88 -14.64 1.27 -5.88
C GLU A 88 -14.92 0.24 -4.76
N ARG A 89 -15.03 -1.04 -5.09
CA ARG A 89 -15.12 -2.11 -4.07
C ARG A 89 -13.86 -2.19 -3.22
N ASP A 90 -12.69 -2.12 -3.86
CA ASP A 90 -11.40 -2.13 -3.16
C ASP A 90 -11.26 -0.90 -2.26
N LYS A 91 -11.61 0.28 -2.73
CA LYS A 91 -11.63 1.51 -1.92
C LYS A 91 -12.52 1.36 -0.69
N LYS A 92 -13.73 0.80 -0.83
CA LYS A 92 -14.65 0.53 0.29
C LYS A 92 -14.07 -0.47 1.29
N MET A 93 -13.50 -1.58 0.80
CA MET A 93 -12.89 -2.61 1.66
C MET A 93 -11.64 -2.13 2.39
N LEU A 94 -10.88 -1.24 1.73
CA LEU A 94 -9.65 -0.65 2.25
C LEU A 94 -9.87 0.78 2.74
N SER A 95 -11.15 1.20 2.90
CA SER A 95 -11.48 2.48 3.52
C SER A 95 -11.20 2.43 5.03
N GLY A 96 -10.76 3.56 5.56
CA GLY A 96 -10.46 3.70 6.97
C GLY A 96 -8.97 3.69 7.30
N ASP A 97 -8.71 3.59 8.59
CA ASP A 97 -7.37 3.67 9.14
C ASP A 97 -6.61 2.35 8.94
N PHE A 98 -5.80 2.28 7.89
CA PHE A 98 -4.89 1.17 7.68
C PHE A 98 -3.46 1.65 7.36
N CYS A 99 -2.48 0.86 7.77
CA CYS A 99 -1.08 1.19 7.52
C CYS A 99 -0.71 0.93 6.05
N ARG A 100 -0.20 1.97 5.37
CA ARG A 100 0.23 1.89 3.96
C ARG A 100 1.64 1.33 3.77
N GLY A 101 2.30 0.89 4.87
CA GLY A 101 3.60 0.22 4.84
C GLY A 101 4.76 1.09 4.38
N CYS A 102 4.66 2.41 4.47
CA CYS A 102 5.69 3.34 3.99
C CYS A 102 7.00 3.32 4.80
N GLY A 103 6.94 2.97 6.10
CA GLY A 103 8.10 2.82 6.96
C GLY A 103 8.64 4.11 7.61
N TYR A 104 8.03 5.28 7.40
CA TYR A 104 8.51 6.54 8.00
C TYR A 104 8.51 6.55 9.54
N CYS A 105 7.68 5.69 10.15
CA CYS A 105 7.63 5.50 11.61
C CYS A 105 8.75 4.60 12.17
N MET A 106 9.59 4.03 11.31
CA MET A 106 10.69 3.16 11.74
C MET A 106 11.96 3.99 12.04
N PRO A 107 12.89 3.48 12.89
CA PRO A 107 12.76 2.26 13.70
C PRO A 107 11.87 2.45 14.94
N CYS A 108 11.24 1.36 15.39
CA CYS A 108 10.51 1.34 16.66
C CYS A 108 11.49 1.09 17.83
N PRO A 109 11.44 1.88 18.93
CA PRO A 109 12.32 1.64 20.09
C PRO A 109 12.09 0.27 20.77
N ALA A 110 10.88 -0.31 20.63
CA ALA A 110 10.58 -1.67 21.12
C ALA A 110 10.87 -2.77 20.06
N GLY A 111 11.51 -2.45 18.93
CA GLY A 111 11.87 -3.41 17.89
C GLY A 111 10.68 -3.99 17.11
N ILE A 112 9.51 -3.32 17.13
CA ILE A 112 8.32 -3.75 16.40
C ILE A 112 8.49 -3.32 14.93
N GLU A 113 8.26 -4.25 13.99
CA GLU A 113 8.19 -3.96 12.55
C GLU A 113 6.83 -3.33 12.19
N ILE A 114 6.63 -2.08 12.61
CA ILE A 114 5.34 -1.38 12.55
C ILE A 114 4.72 -1.42 11.15
N ASN A 115 5.50 -1.13 10.12
CA ASN A 115 5.06 -1.07 8.72
C ASN A 115 4.54 -2.41 8.18
N ASN A 116 4.86 -3.51 8.83
CA ASN A 116 4.36 -4.85 8.52
C ASN A 116 3.24 -5.26 9.48
N CYS A 117 3.49 -5.16 10.78
CA CYS A 117 2.55 -5.61 11.81
C CYS A 117 1.23 -4.83 11.81
N ALA A 118 1.28 -3.51 11.59
CA ALA A 118 0.09 -2.65 11.60
C ALA A 118 -0.87 -2.83 10.40
N ARG A 119 -0.61 -3.79 9.52
CA ARG A 119 -1.49 -4.15 8.39
C ARG A 119 -1.65 -5.66 8.22
N MET A 120 -1.29 -6.43 9.24
CA MET A 120 -1.24 -7.89 9.14
C MET A 120 -2.60 -8.49 8.79
N SER A 121 -3.69 -8.04 9.40
CA SER A 121 -5.04 -8.53 9.09
C SER A 121 -5.43 -8.35 7.61
N LEU A 122 -5.00 -7.25 6.99
CA LEU A 122 -5.21 -7.02 5.55
C LEU A 122 -4.33 -7.95 4.69
N MET A 123 -3.08 -8.18 5.09
CA MET A 123 -2.18 -9.08 4.38
C MET A 123 -2.69 -10.53 4.42
N LEU A 124 -3.21 -10.98 5.57
CA LEU A 124 -3.82 -12.30 5.71
C LEU A 124 -5.04 -12.50 4.83
N ARG A 125 -5.81 -11.44 4.56
CA ARG A 125 -7.03 -11.50 3.73
C ARG A 125 -6.76 -11.37 2.22
N ARG A 126 -5.69 -10.69 1.81
CA ARG A 126 -5.46 -10.29 0.42
C ARG A 126 -4.19 -10.83 -0.23
N ALA A 127 -3.17 -11.15 0.55
CA ALA A 127 -1.91 -11.72 0.07
C ALA A 127 -1.89 -13.25 0.20
N PRO A 128 -0.86 -13.93 -0.30
CA PRO A 128 -0.65 -15.35 -0.01
C PRO A 128 -0.44 -15.57 1.50
N TYR A 129 -1.51 -15.73 2.25
CA TYR A 129 -1.55 -15.72 3.72
C TYR A 129 -0.57 -16.71 4.37
N LYS A 130 -0.28 -17.83 3.70
CA LYS A 130 0.67 -18.84 4.20
C LYS A 130 2.07 -18.29 4.50
N GLU A 131 2.49 -17.26 3.79
CA GLU A 131 3.78 -16.59 4.01
C GLU A 131 3.79 -15.82 5.34
N TYR A 132 2.63 -15.36 5.80
CA TYR A 132 2.45 -14.52 6.99
C TYR A 132 2.04 -15.32 8.24
N THR A 133 1.76 -16.62 8.11
CA THR A 133 1.37 -17.49 9.24
C THR A 133 2.53 -18.32 9.78
N THR A 134 3.77 -18.07 9.36
CA THR A 134 4.96 -18.77 9.82
C THR A 134 5.32 -18.42 11.27
N PRO A 135 6.05 -19.31 12.00
CA PRO A 135 6.51 -19.01 13.36
C PRO A 135 7.29 -17.69 13.45
N GLN A 136 8.08 -17.35 12.42
CA GLN A 136 8.82 -16.09 12.36
C GLN A 136 7.89 -14.87 12.38
N TRP A 137 6.77 -14.91 11.64
CA TRP A 137 5.78 -13.85 11.63
C TRP A 137 5.01 -13.77 12.94
N GLN A 138 4.70 -14.91 13.56
CA GLN A 138 4.08 -14.96 14.89
C GLN A 138 4.97 -14.29 15.94
N GLU A 139 6.27 -14.55 15.92
CA GLU A 139 7.22 -13.86 16.80
C GLU A 139 7.31 -12.35 16.56
N LYS A 140 7.26 -11.92 15.28
CA LYS A 140 7.22 -10.49 14.94
C LYS A 140 5.96 -9.84 15.49
N MET A 141 4.81 -10.48 15.36
CA MET A 141 3.54 -9.98 15.89
C MET A 141 3.54 -9.94 17.42
N LYS A 142 4.10 -10.96 18.09
CA LYS A 142 4.22 -11.01 19.54
C LYS A 142 5.01 -9.84 20.13
N LYS A 143 5.95 -9.25 19.39
CA LYS A 143 6.67 -8.05 19.85
C LYS A 143 5.74 -6.86 20.13
N ILE A 144 4.50 -6.87 19.60
CA ILE A 144 3.50 -5.83 19.86
C ILE A 144 3.14 -5.75 21.34
N GLU A 145 3.20 -6.87 22.10
CA GLU A 145 2.97 -6.90 23.55
C GLU A 145 3.95 -5.99 24.31
N GLY A 146 5.18 -5.84 23.79
CA GLY A 146 6.20 -4.93 24.32
C GLY A 146 6.06 -3.48 23.88
N CYS A 147 4.93 -3.06 23.31
CA CYS A 147 4.71 -1.70 22.87
C CYS A 147 4.74 -0.71 24.04
N LEU A 148 5.68 0.23 24.00
CA LEU A 148 5.87 1.25 25.04
C LEU A 148 4.81 2.34 25.03
N ASN A 149 3.89 2.32 24.05
CA ASN A 149 2.88 3.35 23.83
C ASN A 149 3.47 4.79 23.78
N CYS A 150 4.71 4.93 23.33
CA CYS A 150 5.47 6.19 23.34
C CYS A 150 4.99 7.20 22.28
N GLY A 151 4.07 6.84 21.40
CA GLY A 151 3.49 7.72 20.37
C GLY A 151 4.43 8.08 19.20
N HIS A 152 5.69 7.63 19.21
CA HIS A 152 6.67 7.93 18.14
C HIS A 152 6.16 7.59 16.74
N CYS A 153 5.56 6.41 16.58
CA CYS A 153 5.02 5.97 15.29
C CYS A 153 3.81 6.81 14.84
N LYS A 154 2.97 7.27 15.76
CA LYS A 154 1.83 8.15 15.49
C LYS A 154 2.30 9.53 15.03
N SER A 155 3.28 10.13 15.72
CA SER A 155 3.80 11.46 15.38
C SER A 155 4.51 11.52 14.04
N LYS A 156 5.07 10.39 13.57
CA LYS A 156 5.76 10.29 12.28
C LYS A 156 4.91 9.75 11.13
N CYS A 157 3.65 9.40 11.39
CA CYS A 157 2.78 8.88 10.36
C CYS A 157 2.26 10.00 9.45
N PRO A 158 2.61 10.03 8.15
CA PRO A 158 2.13 11.07 7.23
C PRO A 158 0.62 10.98 6.96
N TYR A 159 -0.01 9.86 7.35
CA TYR A 159 -1.44 9.62 7.20
C TYR A 159 -2.24 9.86 8.50
N GLY A 160 -1.60 10.35 9.56
CA GLY A 160 -2.25 10.67 10.83
C GLY A 160 -2.80 9.46 11.60
N LEU A 161 -2.32 8.23 11.30
CA LEU A 161 -2.86 7.02 11.91
C LEU A 161 -2.54 6.91 13.40
N ASP A 162 -3.51 6.44 14.19
CA ASP A 162 -3.26 5.97 15.55
C ASP A 162 -2.61 4.59 15.52
N THR A 163 -1.32 4.59 15.19
CA THR A 163 -0.56 3.37 14.94
C THR A 163 -0.49 2.43 16.15
N PRO A 164 -0.35 2.91 17.41
CA PRO A 164 -0.39 2.01 18.57
C PRO A 164 -1.71 1.23 18.69
N THR A 165 -2.84 1.90 18.51
CA THR A 165 -4.17 1.28 18.51
C THR A 165 -4.30 0.29 17.35
N LEU A 166 -3.84 0.69 16.16
CA LEU A 166 -3.87 -0.16 14.97
C LEU A 166 -3.02 -1.42 15.12
N LEU A 167 -1.85 -1.35 15.78
CA LEU A 167 -1.01 -2.51 16.08
C LEU A 167 -1.74 -3.51 16.98
N LYS A 168 -2.36 -3.03 18.08
CA LYS A 168 -3.12 -3.88 18.99
C LYS A 168 -4.26 -4.59 18.29
N LYS A 169 -5.06 -3.84 17.51
CA LYS A 169 -6.15 -4.41 16.70
C LYS A 169 -5.68 -5.50 15.76
N ASN A 170 -4.57 -5.28 15.02
CA ASN A 170 -4.00 -6.29 14.12
C ASN A 170 -3.42 -7.52 14.85
N TYR A 171 -3.11 -7.41 16.14
CA TYR A 171 -2.61 -8.50 16.95
C TYR A 171 -3.75 -9.35 17.52
N GLU A 172 -4.90 -8.74 17.80
CA GLU A 172 -6.10 -9.39 18.31
C GLU A 172 -6.94 -10.06 17.20
N ASP A 173 -6.91 -9.54 15.97
CA ASP A 173 -7.55 -10.13 14.77
C ASP A 173 -6.86 -11.45 14.34
#